data_5e1876823a51f175f979e3ad8c678d1c
#
_entry.id   5e1876823a51f175f979e3ad8c678d1c
#
_cell.length_a   1.000
_cell.length_b   1.000
_cell.length_c   1.000
_cell.angle_alpha   90.00
_cell.angle_beta   90.00
_cell.angle_gamma   90.00
#
_symmetry.space_group_name_H-M   'P 1'
#
loop_
_entity.id
_entity.type
_entity.pdbx_description
1 polymer ?
#
loop_
_entity_poly.entity_id
_entity_poly.type
_entity_poly.pdbx_seq_one_letter_code
_entity_poly.pdbx_strand_id
1 'polypeptide(L)'
;MPAAFDAMTTQVIEYRSAERQPEVRRRQLDHIILVQSSWEIEPIQAALSLRSLPRGWDRAGSPPPAGATVERAIDVISSAAKLGFDDITAPHVFPVPGGGVQLEWLQGDRRLEVEVLPDGSTQFVIIKDGDPLKEGEYPLWPPTEAKILFSWLASGA
;
A
#
# COMPACT_ATOMS: atom_id res chain seq x y z
N MET A 1 16.69 43.14 23.08
CA MET A 1 16.44 41.79 22.51
C MET A 1 15.69 40.92 23.51
N PRO A 2 14.39 41.08 23.72
CA PRO A 2 13.65 40.26 24.69
C PRO A 2 12.92 39.07 24.07
N ALA A 3 12.93 38.92 22.74
CA ALA A 3 12.08 37.90 22.06
C ALA A 3 12.58 36.45 22.13
N ALA A 4 13.86 36.20 22.36
CA ALA A 4 14.43 34.87 22.43
C ALA A 4 14.17 34.13 23.76
N PHE A 5 13.91 34.88 24.84
CA PHE A 5 13.67 34.29 26.18
C PHE A 5 12.24 33.77 26.32
N ASP A 6 11.30 34.39 25.63
CA ASP A 6 9.88 34.03 25.72
C ASP A 6 9.56 32.72 24.99
N ALA A 7 10.21 32.49 23.84
CA ALA A 7 10.04 31.25 23.05
C ALA A 7 10.58 30.00 23.77
N MET A 8 11.69 30.14 24.51
CA MET A 8 12.26 29.06 25.31
C MET A 8 11.40 28.69 26.51
N THR A 9 10.78 29.71 27.15
CA THR A 9 9.91 29.51 28.31
C THR A 9 8.62 28.82 27.91
N THR A 10 8.05 29.15 26.74
CA THR A 10 6.86 28.50 26.20
C THR A 10 7.09 27.03 25.84
N GLN A 11 8.21 26.71 25.22
CA GLN A 11 8.57 25.32 24.92
C GLN A 11 8.75 24.46 26.17
N VAL A 12 9.36 24.99 27.21
CA VAL A 12 9.54 24.28 28.50
C VAL A 12 8.20 24.04 29.19
N ILE A 13 7.26 24.98 29.08
CA ILE A 13 5.91 24.84 29.67
C ILE A 13 5.10 23.77 28.93
N GLU A 14 5.16 23.72 27.60
CA GLU A 14 4.50 22.70 26.80
C GLU A 14 5.06 21.30 27.06
N TYR A 15 6.37 21.18 27.19
CA TYR A 15 7.02 19.92 27.53
C TYR A 15 6.63 19.41 28.91
N ARG A 16 6.55 20.30 29.92
CA ARG A 16 6.08 19.94 31.27
C ARG A 16 4.59 19.62 31.33
N SER A 17 3.78 20.24 30.46
CA SER A 17 2.35 19.92 30.36
C SER A 17 2.11 18.53 29.73
N ALA A 18 2.91 18.15 28.77
CA ALA A 18 2.85 16.81 28.15
C ALA A 18 3.24 15.69 29.13
N GLU A 19 4.18 15.95 30.04
CA GLU A 19 4.57 14.97 31.06
C GLU A 19 3.49 14.70 32.12
N ARG A 20 2.55 15.64 32.31
CA ARG A 20 1.46 15.51 33.31
C ARG A 20 0.25 14.70 32.82
N GLN A 21 0.23 14.29 31.57
CA GLN A 21 -0.87 13.50 31.00
C GLN A 21 -0.36 12.17 30.41
N PRO A 22 -0.04 11.19 31.27
CA PRO A 22 0.50 9.90 30.80
C PRO A 22 -0.44 9.12 29.88
N GLU A 23 -1.76 9.32 30.01
CA GLU A 23 -2.76 8.67 29.16
C GLU A 23 -2.77 9.21 27.72
N VAL A 24 -2.59 10.52 27.53
CA VAL A 24 -2.53 11.12 26.20
C VAL A 24 -1.28 10.65 25.47
N ARG A 25 -0.16 10.55 26.18
CA ARG A 25 1.09 10.06 25.63
C ARG A 25 1.00 8.58 25.25
N ARG A 26 0.32 7.76 26.05
CA ARG A 26 0.11 6.34 25.75
C ARG A 26 -0.76 6.17 24.49
N ARG A 27 -1.88 6.88 24.36
CA ARG A 27 -2.73 6.88 23.16
C ARG A 27 -2.00 7.34 21.90
N GLN A 28 -1.12 8.32 22.01
CA GLN A 28 -0.35 8.85 20.90
C GLN A 28 0.75 7.86 20.46
N LEU A 29 1.38 7.17 21.41
CA LEU A 29 2.34 6.10 21.14
C LEU A 29 1.66 4.87 20.51
N ASP A 30 0.49 4.49 21.02
CA ASP A 30 -0.30 3.40 20.47
C ASP A 30 -0.74 3.72 19.03
N HIS A 31 -1.11 4.95 18.74
CA HIS A 31 -1.44 5.40 17.39
C HIS A 31 -0.22 5.40 16.46
N ILE A 32 0.94 5.83 16.94
CA ILE A 32 2.21 5.78 16.19
C ILE A 32 2.63 4.32 15.94
N ILE A 33 2.48 3.43 16.91
CA ILE A 33 2.79 2.01 16.77
C ILE A 33 1.85 1.34 15.74
N LEU A 34 0.55 1.68 15.76
CA LEU A 34 -0.42 1.17 14.79
C LEU A 34 -0.10 1.64 13.36
N VAL A 35 0.34 2.88 13.18
CA VAL A 35 0.76 3.40 11.87
C VAL A 35 2.08 2.75 11.41
N GLN A 36 3.00 2.46 12.32
CA GLN A 36 4.26 1.78 12.01
C GLN A 36 4.09 0.29 11.69
N SER A 37 2.98 -0.34 12.08
CA SER A 37 2.66 -1.74 11.76
C SER A 37 1.85 -1.89 10.48
N SER A 38 1.51 -0.80 9.79
CA SER A 38 0.78 -0.86 8.52
C SER A 38 1.68 -1.36 7.41
N TRP A 39 1.37 -2.56 6.91
CA TRP A 39 2.12 -3.20 5.84
C TRP A 39 2.09 -2.41 4.50
N GLU A 40 1.22 -1.43 4.36
CA GLU A 40 1.03 -0.67 3.12
C GLU A 40 2.19 0.28 2.78
N ILE A 41 2.99 0.70 3.76
CA ILE A 41 4.04 1.72 3.57
C ILE A 41 5.11 1.24 2.60
N GLU A 42 5.63 0.04 2.80
CA GLU A 42 6.69 -0.52 1.96
C GLU A 42 6.25 -0.73 0.50
N PRO A 43 5.10 -1.36 0.18
CA PRO A 43 4.64 -1.51 -1.19
C PRO A 43 4.27 -0.18 -1.85
N ILE A 44 3.77 0.82 -1.12
CA ILE A 44 3.56 2.17 -1.65
C ILE A 44 4.88 2.81 -2.08
N GLN A 45 5.93 2.71 -1.26
CA GLN A 45 7.26 3.20 -1.61
C GLN A 45 7.83 2.44 -2.81
N ALA A 46 7.65 1.13 -2.88
CA ALA A 46 8.04 0.31 -4.03
C ALA A 46 7.32 0.77 -5.31
N ALA A 47 6.01 0.98 -5.26
CA ALA A 47 5.23 1.48 -6.39
C ALA A 47 5.73 2.88 -6.86
N LEU A 48 5.97 3.80 -5.93
CA LEU A 48 6.50 5.13 -6.25
C LEU A 48 7.86 5.06 -6.94
N SER A 49 8.72 4.13 -6.55
CA SER A 49 10.05 3.95 -7.14
C SER A 49 10.02 3.53 -8.61
N LEU A 50 8.93 2.89 -9.07
CA LEU A 50 8.77 2.46 -10.46
C LEU A 50 8.75 3.64 -11.45
N ARG A 51 8.36 4.84 -10.98
CA ARG A 51 8.38 6.07 -11.80
C ARG A 51 9.79 6.46 -12.25
N SER A 52 10.82 6.02 -11.52
CA SER A 52 12.22 6.33 -11.77
C SER A 52 12.92 5.30 -12.64
N LEU A 53 12.23 4.26 -13.09
CA LEU A 53 12.80 3.29 -14.02
C LEU A 53 13.16 3.95 -15.35
N PRO A 54 14.32 3.62 -15.93
CA PRO A 54 14.68 4.11 -17.25
C PRO A 54 13.81 3.46 -18.32
N ARG A 55 13.64 4.16 -19.46
CA ARG A 55 13.06 3.52 -20.65
C ARG A 55 13.92 2.31 -21.06
N GLY A 56 13.28 1.19 -21.35
CA GLY A 56 13.99 -0.06 -21.67
C GLY A 56 14.54 -0.81 -20.44
N TRP A 57 13.97 -0.55 -19.27
CA TRP A 57 14.32 -1.24 -18.03
C TRP A 57 14.24 -2.78 -18.13
N ASP A 58 13.36 -3.28 -18.97
CA ASP A 58 13.14 -4.72 -19.26
C ASP A 58 14.03 -5.25 -20.42
N ARG A 59 14.93 -4.41 -20.97
CA ARG A 59 15.74 -4.68 -22.16
C ARG A 59 14.95 -4.88 -23.45
N ALA A 60 13.63 -4.76 -23.41
CA ALA A 60 12.74 -4.86 -24.59
C ALA A 60 12.18 -3.48 -25.02
N GLY A 61 12.62 -2.40 -24.37
CA GLY A 61 12.25 -1.04 -24.73
C GLY A 61 10.97 -0.52 -24.07
N SER A 62 10.45 -1.23 -23.06
CA SER A 62 9.25 -0.80 -22.34
C SER A 62 9.44 0.55 -21.66
N PRO A 63 8.40 1.41 -21.67
CA PRO A 63 8.41 2.61 -20.85
C PRO A 63 8.28 2.25 -19.36
N PRO A 64 8.74 3.11 -18.45
CA PRO A 64 8.36 3.00 -17.05
C PRO A 64 6.86 3.22 -16.89
N PRO A 65 6.24 2.69 -15.82
CA PRO A 65 4.85 3.01 -15.51
C PRO A 65 4.64 4.53 -15.40
N ALA A 66 3.57 5.03 -16.00
CA ALA A 66 3.19 6.43 -15.89
C ALA A 66 2.74 6.77 -14.47
N GLY A 67 2.85 8.05 -14.09
CA GLY A 67 2.43 8.50 -12.76
C GLY A 67 1.01 8.10 -12.41
N ALA A 68 0.07 8.23 -13.34
CA ALA A 68 -1.33 7.84 -13.14
C ALA A 68 -1.50 6.33 -12.90
N THR A 69 -0.72 5.47 -13.58
CA THR A 69 -0.72 4.02 -13.36
C THR A 69 -0.21 3.68 -11.97
N VAL A 70 0.88 4.33 -11.53
CA VAL A 70 1.44 4.15 -10.18
C VAL A 70 0.45 4.62 -9.11
N GLU A 71 -0.19 5.76 -9.29
CA GLU A 71 -1.22 6.28 -8.36
C GLU A 71 -2.38 5.29 -8.23
N ARG A 72 -2.82 4.71 -9.34
CA ARG A 72 -3.87 3.70 -9.33
C ARG A 72 -3.44 2.43 -8.58
N ALA A 73 -2.20 1.98 -8.73
CA ALA A 73 -1.67 0.85 -7.96
C ALA A 73 -1.63 1.16 -6.45
N ILE A 74 -1.26 2.39 -6.07
CA ILE A 74 -1.30 2.84 -4.68
C ILE A 74 -2.74 2.84 -4.14
N ASP A 75 -3.74 3.26 -4.93
CA ASP A 75 -5.15 3.19 -4.54
C ASP A 75 -5.58 1.74 -4.26
N VAL A 76 -5.15 0.77 -5.06
CA VAL A 76 -5.41 -0.66 -4.83
C VAL A 76 -4.77 -1.12 -3.51
N ILE A 77 -3.49 -0.81 -3.26
CA ILE A 77 -2.79 -1.15 -2.02
C ILE A 77 -3.51 -0.55 -0.80
N SER A 78 -3.82 0.74 -0.85
CA SER A 78 -4.47 1.46 0.25
C SER A 78 -5.89 0.95 0.52
N SER A 79 -6.64 0.60 -0.53
CA SER A 79 -7.98 0.01 -0.38
C SER A 79 -7.92 -1.38 0.25
N ALA A 80 -6.91 -2.19 -0.10
CA ALA A 80 -6.67 -3.49 0.51
C ALA A 80 -6.34 -3.36 2.00
N ALA A 81 -5.46 -2.43 2.37
CA ALA A 81 -5.09 -2.18 3.76
C ALA A 81 -6.30 -1.76 4.62
N LYS A 82 -7.19 -0.95 4.08
CA LYS A 82 -8.43 -0.50 4.75
C LYS A 82 -9.43 -1.63 5.02
N LEU A 83 -9.31 -2.78 4.35
CA LEU A 83 -10.18 -3.93 4.62
C LEU A 83 -9.89 -4.58 5.98
N GLY A 84 -8.71 -4.33 6.58
CA GLY A 84 -8.38 -4.72 7.95
C GLY A 84 -8.20 -6.23 8.15
N PHE A 85 -7.74 -6.95 7.13
CA PHE A 85 -7.36 -8.36 7.28
C PHE A 85 -5.97 -8.46 7.91
N ASP A 86 -5.89 -8.83 9.18
CA ASP A 86 -4.64 -8.90 9.95
C ASP A 86 -3.66 -9.97 9.44
N ASP A 87 -4.17 -11.02 8.82
CA ASP A 87 -3.39 -12.15 8.32
C ASP A 87 -2.82 -11.95 6.91
N ILE A 88 -3.17 -10.86 6.23
CA ILE A 88 -2.67 -10.57 4.89
C ILE A 88 -1.33 -9.84 4.99
N THR A 89 -0.32 -10.39 4.30
CA THR A 89 1.00 -9.77 4.16
C THR A 89 1.01 -8.67 3.10
N ALA A 90 2.05 -7.84 3.11
CA ALA A 90 2.27 -6.84 2.07
C ALA A 90 2.40 -7.48 0.68
N PRO A 91 1.89 -6.87 -0.39
CA PRO A 91 2.10 -7.35 -1.75
C PRO A 91 3.53 -7.10 -2.21
N HIS A 92 4.03 -7.96 -3.08
CA HIS A 92 5.15 -7.63 -3.94
C HIS A 92 4.67 -6.70 -5.07
N VAL A 93 5.52 -5.77 -5.46
CA VAL A 93 5.20 -4.77 -6.49
C VAL A 93 6.18 -4.89 -7.64
N PHE A 94 5.67 -5.10 -8.85
CA PHE A 94 6.48 -5.29 -10.04
C PHE A 94 6.06 -4.34 -11.17
N PRO A 95 7.01 -3.83 -11.96
CA PRO A 95 6.69 -3.19 -13.21
C PRO A 95 6.34 -4.27 -14.25
N VAL A 96 5.37 -3.99 -15.11
CA VAL A 96 4.97 -4.87 -16.20
C VAL A 96 5.39 -4.26 -17.54
N PRO A 97 5.96 -5.05 -18.48
CA PRO A 97 6.23 -4.59 -19.83
C PRO A 97 5.03 -3.88 -20.44
N GLY A 98 5.27 -2.73 -21.09
CA GLY A 98 4.18 -1.91 -21.63
C GLY A 98 3.69 -0.81 -20.70
N GLY A 99 4.22 -0.72 -19.45
CA GLY A 99 3.93 0.38 -18.53
C GLY A 99 2.86 0.09 -17.48
N GLY A 100 2.52 -1.18 -17.25
CA GLY A 100 1.65 -1.63 -16.18
C GLY A 100 2.37 -1.75 -14.83
N VAL A 101 1.60 -1.99 -13.77
CA VAL A 101 2.09 -2.32 -12.42
C VAL A 101 1.35 -3.56 -11.92
N GLN A 102 2.09 -4.59 -11.52
CA GLN A 102 1.54 -5.80 -10.91
C GLN A 102 1.74 -5.77 -9.39
N LEU A 103 0.71 -6.15 -8.68
CA LEU A 103 0.68 -6.35 -7.24
C LEU A 103 0.39 -7.82 -6.95
N GLU A 104 1.24 -8.48 -6.15
CA GLU A 104 1.12 -9.89 -5.86
C GLU A 104 1.05 -10.13 -4.35
N TRP A 105 -0.07 -10.64 -3.88
CA TRP A 105 -0.27 -11.10 -2.49
C TRP A 105 -0.16 -12.61 -2.40
N LEU A 106 0.61 -13.07 -1.42
CA LEU A 106 0.83 -14.49 -1.14
C LEU A 106 0.33 -14.82 0.27
N GLN A 107 -0.48 -15.86 0.37
CA GLN A 107 -0.99 -16.36 1.66
C GLN A 107 -1.06 -17.89 1.64
N GLY A 108 0.00 -18.53 2.14
CA GLY A 108 0.14 -19.98 2.06
C GLY A 108 0.19 -20.46 0.62
N ASP A 109 -0.76 -21.32 0.24
CA ASP A 109 -0.94 -21.86 -1.11
C ASP A 109 -1.76 -20.98 -2.06
N ARG A 110 -2.24 -19.83 -1.55
CA ARG A 110 -3.10 -18.89 -2.28
C ARG A 110 -2.32 -17.67 -2.73
N ARG A 111 -2.62 -17.21 -3.93
CA ARG A 111 -2.04 -16.01 -4.52
C ARG A 111 -3.14 -15.18 -5.19
N LEU A 112 -3.10 -13.89 -4.96
CA LEU A 112 -3.87 -12.88 -5.66
C LEU A 112 -2.91 -11.99 -6.42
N GLU A 113 -3.05 -11.95 -7.72
CA GLU A 113 -2.35 -11.00 -8.59
C GLU A 113 -3.34 -9.96 -9.08
N VAL A 114 -2.96 -8.69 -9.01
CA VAL A 114 -3.71 -7.57 -9.57
C VAL A 114 -2.77 -6.77 -10.45
N GLU A 115 -3.09 -6.64 -11.71
CA GLU A 115 -2.36 -5.81 -12.66
C GLU A 115 -3.13 -4.52 -12.94
N VAL A 116 -2.48 -3.39 -12.77
CA VAL A 116 -2.97 -2.08 -13.19
C VAL A 116 -2.41 -1.78 -14.55
N LEU A 117 -3.27 -1.66 -15.56
CA LEU A 117 -2.90 -1.40 -16.94
C LEU A 117 -2.64 0.09 -17.20
N PRO A 118 -1.91 0.46 -18.26
CA PRO A 118 -1.63 1.85 -18.60
C PRO A 118 -2.87 2.72 -18.84
N ASP A 119 -4.00 2.12 -19.23
CA ASP A 119 -5.28 2.81 -19.41
C ASP A 119 -6.06 3.02 -18.10
N GLY A 120 -5.53 2.51 -16.97
CA GLY A 120 -6.10 2.60 -15.65
C GLY A 120 -7.09 1.48 -15.30
N SER A 121 -7.39 0.56 -16.22
CA SER A 121 -8.14 -0.65 -15.91
C SER A 121 -7.30 -1.59 -15.04
N THR A 122 -7.96 -2.54 -14.37
CA THR A 122 -7.33 -3.53 -13.52
C THR A 122 -7.73 -4.93 -13.95
N GLN A 123 -6.76 -5.83 -14.01
CA GLN A 123 -6.99 -7.26 -14.18
C GLN A 123 -6.60 -7.97 -12.90
N PHE A 124 -7.27 -9.09 -12.59
CA PHE A 124 -6.88 -9.92 -11.47
C PHE A 124 -6.93 -11.39 -11.82
N VAL A 125 -6.12 -12.17 -11.11
CA VAL A 125 -6.21 -13.62 -11.09
C VAL A 125 -6.01 -14.12 -9.66
N ILE A 126 -6.82 -15.08 -9.24
CA ILE A 126 -6.62 -15.85 -8.01
C ILE A 126 -6.10 -17.23 -8.37
N ILE A 127 -5.07 -17.66 -7.66
CA ILE A 127 -4.34 -18.89 -7.90
C ILE A 127 -4.25 -19.68 -6.60
N LYS A 128 -4.52 -20.98 -6.66
CA LYS A 128 -4.34 -21.90 -5.54
C LYS A 128 -3.54 -23.11 -5.97
N ASP A 129 -2.54 -23.50 -5.19
CA ASP A 129 -1.64 -24.62 -5.51
C ASP A 129 -1.00 -24.54 -6.92
N GLY A 130 -0.84 -23.32 -7.45
CA GLY A 130 -0.34 -23.04 -8.80
C GLY A 130 -1.38 -23.04 -9.90
N ASP A 131 -2.64 -23.39 -9.63
CA ASP A 131 -3.72 -23.42 -10.60
C ASP A 131 -4.59 -22.15 -10.54
N PRO A 132 -4.80 -21.44 -11.66
CA PRO A 132 -5.71 -20.29 -11.69
C PRO A 132 -7.16 -20.76 -11.49
N LEU A 133 -7.84 -20.12 -10.53
CA LEU A 133 -9.24 -20.45 -10.18
C LEU A 133 -10.23 -19.47 -10.79
N LYS A 134 -9.88 -18.19 -10.83
CA LYS A 134 -10.74 -17.12 -11.33
C LYS A 134 -9.88 -15.96 -11.81
N GLU A 135 -10.31 -15.35 -12.89
CA GLU A 135 -9.74 -14.10 -13.41
C GLU A 135 -10.86 -13.12 -13.75
N GLY A 136 -10.52 -11.86 -13.88
CA GLY A 136 -11.46 -10.82 -14.29
C GLY A 136 -10.76 -9.50 -14.58
N GLU A 137 -11.53 -8.61 -15.19
CA GLU A 137 -11.08 -7.27 -15.55
C GLU A 137 -12.13 -6.24 -15.15
N TYR A 138 -11.68 -5.11 -14.64
CA TYR A 138 -12.53 -3.99 -14.24
C TYR A 138 -11.96 -2.67 -14.79
N PRO A 139 -12.82 -1.78 -15.31
CA PRO A 139 -12.40 -0.43 -15.71
C PRO A 139 -11.86 0.37 -14.52
N LEU A 140 -12.33 0.05 -13.31
CA LEU A 140 -11.90 0.63 -12.05
C LEU A 140 -11.95 -0.45 -10.98
N TRP A 141 -10.94 -0.49 -10.09
CA TRP A 141 -10.89 -1.43 -8.98
C TRP A 141 -12.11 -1.33 -8.06
N PRO A 142 -13.01 -2.36 -8.02
CA PRO A 142 -14.28 -2.25 -7.33
C PRO A 142 -14.14 -2.62 -5.84
N PRO A 143 -14.61 -1.79 -4.88
CA PRO A 143 -14.49 -2.08 -3.45
C PRO A 143 -15.17 -3.38 -3.00
N THR A 144 -16.32 -3.71 -3.57
CA THR A 144 -17.08 -4.92 -3.21
C THR A 144 -16.32 -6.18 -3.62
N GLU A 145 -15.84 -6.22 -4.85
CA GLU A 145 -15.09 -7.36 -5.37
C GLU A 145 -13.75 -7.51 -4.66
N ALA A 146 -13.07 -6.39 -4.37
CA ALA A 146 -11.86 -6.38 -3.57
C ALA A 146 -12.06 -7.11 -2.23
N LYS A 147 -13.15 -6.80 -1.52
CA LYS A 147 -13.46 -7.46 -0.26
C LYS A 147 -13.62 -8.97 -0.42
N ILE A 148 -14.27 -9.44 -1.49
CA ILE A 148 -14.45 -10.87 -1.77
C ILE A 148 -13.09 -11.53 -2.05
N LEU A 149 -12.26 -10.93 -2.90
CA LEU A 149 -10.95 -11.46 -3.27
C LEU A 149 -10.00 -11.54 -2.06
N PHE A 150 -9.96 -10.50 -1.23
CA PHE A 150 -9.12 -10.49 -0.03
C PHE A 150 -9.66 -11.40 1.08
N SER A 151 -10.98 -11.57 1.20
CA SER A 151 -11.58 -12.56 2.09
C SER A 151 -11.16 -13.98 1.70
N TRP A 152 -11.23 -14.29 0.40
CA TRP A 152 -10.74 -15.56 -0.12
C TRP A 152 -9.23 -15.74 0.14
N LEU A 153 -8.43 -14.72 -0.09
CA LEU A 153 -6.99 -14.79 0.16
C LEU A 153 -6.70 -15.09 1.63
N ALA A 154 -7.39 -14.44 2.55
CA ALA A 154 -7.20 -14.60 4.00
C ALA A 154 -7.67 -15.96 4.50
N SER A 155 -8.85 -16.42 4.10
CA SER A 155 -9.52 -17.59 4.68
C SER A 155 -9.67 -18.80 3.76
N GLY A 156 -9.55 -18.61 2.45
CA GLY A 156 -9.81 -19.63 1.44
C GLY A 156 -11.30 -19.90 1.18
N ALA A 157 -12.18 -19.08 1.75
CA ALA A 157 -13.62 -19.19 1.61
C ALA A 157 -14.20 -18.18 0.61
#